data_e87e1c9d83155446fefdec80c2f9bf5a
#
_entry.id   e87e1c9d83155446fefdec80c2f9bf5a
#
_cell.length_a   1.000
_cell.length_b   1.000
_cell.length_c   1.000
_cell.angle_alpha   90.00
_cell.angle_beta   90.00
_cell.angle_gamma   90.00
#
_symmetry.space_group_name_H-M   'P 1'
#
loop_
_entity.id
_entity.type
_entity.pdbx_description
1 polymer ?
#
loop_
_entity_poly.entity_id
_entity_poly.type
_entity_poly.pdbx_seq_one_letter_code
_entity_poly.pdbx_strand_id
1 'polypeptide(L)'
;MIEDGRITEARIPKKWLERFQVLEYARAFFTGRAGWSHFKSLLIISGAFGLFRRTAVLEAGGFRVGTVAEDMELVVRLHKHFLRQGKPYNIRFTPDPICWSEVPSDLGTLRRQRNRWHRGLWETLWIHKDMLFNPRYRRLGLVAVPYFWFFEALAPLVEISGYLLVAAGIFAGFLSPRFAILFVVLAVLYGMLASQLAAGIETFLSNRYPRLRDRVILLLAAFLEFVGYRQFLAIERTVATVQVPFKRGQWGKMHRKGIRSNTQAPSPADLEEERAPAGV
;
A
#
# COMPACT_ATOMS: atom_id res chain seq x y z
N MET A 1 5.40 -5.18 21.56
CA MET A 1 5.27 -6.34 22.48
C MET A 1 3.80 -6.60 22.63
N ILE A 2 3.42 -7.85 22.79
CA ILE A 2 2.01 -8.24 22.99
C ILE A 2 1.97 -8.92 24.36
N GLU A 3 1.14 -8.41 25.24
CA GLU A 3 0.88 -8.94 26.57
C GLU A 3 -0.64 -9.08 26.70
N ASP A 4 -1.12 -10.24 27.10
CA ASP A 4 -2.56 -10.57 27.23
C ASP A 4 -3.41 -10.18 26.02
N GLY A 5 -2.89 -10.45 24.81
CA GLY A 5 -3.58 -10.09 23.56
C GLY A 5 -3.62 -8.59 23.24
N ARG A 6 -3.01 -7.74 24.07
CA ARG A 6 -2.92 -6.28 23.84
C ARG A 6 -1.51 -5.88 23.44
N ILE A 7 -1.41 -4.93 22.53
CA ILE A 7 -0.12 -4.35 22.15
C ILE A 7 0.26 -3.28 23.18
N THR A 8 1.24 -3.59 24.02
CA THR A 8 1.72 -2.70 25.07
C THR A 8 2.76 -1.72 24.56
N GLU A 9 3.58 -2.12 23.60
CA GLU A 9 4.62 -1.27 23.01
C GLU A 9 4.84 -1.60 21.53
N ALA A 10 4.75 -0.61 20.67
CA ALA A 10 5.18 -0.71 19.29
C ALA A 10 6.69 -0.48 19.18
N ARG A 11 7.43 -1.43 18.64
CA ARG A 11 8.87 -1.32 18.35
C ARG A 11 9.11 -1.47 16.86
N ILE A 12 10.15 -0.79 16.36
CA ILE A 12 10.56 -0.97 14.97
C ILE A 12 11.09 -2.40 14.74
N PRO A 13 10.85 -2.97 13.57
CA PRO A 13 11.42 -4.26 13.19
C PRO A 13 12.95 -4.27 13.21
N LYS A 14 13.54 -5.47 13.39
CA LYS A 14 14.99 -5.63 13.39
C LYS A 14 15.62 -5.56 12.00
N LYS A 15 14.93 -6.08 10.97
CA LYS A 15 15.45 -6.15 9.61
C LYS A 15 15.21 -4.86 8.84
N TRP A 16 16.17 -4.43 8.02
CA TRP A 16 16.07 -3.24 7.19
C TRP A 16 14.91 -3.32 6.17
N LEU A 17 14.71 -4.49 5.57
CA LEU A 17 13.61 -4.71 4.63
C LEU A 17 12.24 -4.42 5.26
N GLU A 18 12.04 -4.79 6.51
CA GLU A 18 10.81 -4.54 7.26
C GLU A 18 10.70 -3.04 7.62
N ARG A 19 11.83 -2.38 7.97
CA ARG A 19 11.87 -0.93 8.28
C ARG A 19 11.49 -0.07 7.08
N PHE A 20 11.96 -0.41 5.88
CA PHE A 20 11.55 0.27 4.65
C PHE A 20 10.05 0.16 4.41
N GLN A 21 9.45 -1.00 4.67
CA GLN A 21 8.00 -1.18 4.55
C GLN A 21 7.21 -0.42 5.61
N VAL A 22 7.74 -0.30 6.84
CA VAL A 22 7.13 0.57 7.88
C VAL A 22 7.04 2.01 7.38
N LEU A 23 8.13 2.56 6.83
CA LEU A 23 8.14 3.91 6.25
C LEU A 23 7.19 4.05 5.07
N GLU A 24 7.19 3.08 4.17
CA GLU A 24 6.30 3.09 3.01
C GLU A 24 4.82 3.11 3.45
N TYR A 25 4.46 2.27 4.42
CA TYR A 25 3.09 2.24 4.96
C TYR A 25 2.73 3.52 5.69
N ALA A 26 3.67 4.09 6.41
CA ALA A 26 3.53 5.36 7.06
C ALA A 26 3.15 6.46 6.07
N ARG A 27 3.92 6.63 5.01
CA ARG A 27 3.61 7.60 3.95
C ARG A 27 2.27 7.30 3.27
N ALA A 28 2.03 6.03 2.91
CA ALA A 28 0.80 5.64 2.23
C ALA A 28 -0.45 5.88 3.08
N PHE A 29 -0.39 5.64 4.39
CA PHE A 29 -1.55 5.75 5.26
C PHE A 29 -1.78 7.18 5.76
N PHE A 30 -0.76 7.81 6.32
CA PHE A 30 -0.95 9.13 6.93
C PHE A 30 -1.06 10.25 5.91
N THR A 31 -0.15 10.30 4.95
CA THR A 31 -0.18 11.38 3.95
C THR A 31 -1.14 11.03 2.81
N GLY A 32 -1.04 9.82 2.26
CA GLY A 32 -1.82 9.41 1.10
C GLY A 32 -3.30 9.21 1.42
N ARG A 33 -3.63 8.21 2.26
CA ARG A 33 -5.04 7.85 2.50
C ARG A 33 -5.80 8.89 3.29
N ALA A 34 -5.17 9.54 4.27
CA ALA A 34 -5.79 10.63 5.02
C ALA A 34 -6.13 11.80 4.08
N GLY A 35 -5.22 12.18 3.19
CA GLY A 35 -5.45 13.19 2.17
C GLY A 35 -6.61 12.83 1.24
N TRP A 36 -6.59 11.64 0.63
CA TRP A 36 -7.68 11.18 -0.23
C TRP A 36 -9.01 11.05 0.50
N SER A 37 -9.00 10.65 1.78
CA SER A 37 -10.20 10.59 2.63
C SER A 37 -10.77 11.99 2.87
N HIS A 38 -9.92 12.98 3.15
CA HIS A 38 -10.34 14.38 3.30
C HIS A 38 -11.01 14.91 2.03
N PHE A 39 -10.45 14.59 0.86
CA PHE A 39 -11.02 14.94 -0.46
C PHE A 39 -12.23 14.07 -0.85
N LYS A 40 -12.70 13.16 0.02
CA LYS A 40 -13.80 12.20 -0.26
C LYS A 40 -13.55 11.38 -1.53
N SER A 41 -12.30 11.03 -1.78
CA SER A 41 -11.84 10.35 -3.01
C SER A 41 -10.91 9.19 -2.69
N LEU A 42 -11.06 8.56 -1.52
CA LEU A 42 -10.28 7.42 -1.09
C LEU A 42 -10.61 6.20 -1.95
N LEU A 43 -9.68 5.71 -2.76
CA LEU A 43 -9.84 4.53 -3.62
C LEU A 43 -9.19 3.27 -3.03
N ILE A 44 -8.07 3.43 -2.31
CA ILE A 44 -7.30 2.31 -1.76
C ILE A 44 -7.49 2.23 -0.25
N ILE A 45 -7.92 1.06 0.21
CA ILE A 45 -7.95 0.69 1.63
C ILE A 45 -6.96 -0.44 1.90
N SER A 46 -6.88 -0.89 3.16
CA SER A 46 -6.12 -2.10 3.50
C SER A 46 -7.07 -3.27 3.61
N GLY A 47 -6.82 -4.33 2.85
CA GLY A 47 -7.58 -5.59 2.95
C GLY A 47 -7.43 -6.30 4.31
N ALA A 48 -6.46 -5.87 5.15
CA ALA A 48 -6.30 -6.41 6.50
C ALA A 48 -7.42 -5.98 7.45
N PHE A 49 -7.99 -4.78 7.26
CA PHE A 49 -9.11 -4.28 8.05
C PHE A 49 -9.91 -3.23 7.27
N GLY A 50 -11.19 -3.47 7.11
CA GLY A 50 -12.17 -2.52 6.55
C GLY A 50 -13.53 -2.79 7.16
N LEU A 51 -14.20 -1.74 7.65
CA LEU A 51 -15.57 -1.81 8.17
C LEU A 51 -16.55 -1.26 7.14
N PHE A 52 -17.50 -2.06 6.74
CA PHE A 52 -18.49 -1.71 5.73
C PHE A 52 -19.92 -1.89 6.25
N ARG A 53 -20.80 -0.96 5.89
CA ARG A 53 -22.23 -1.17 6.09
C ARG A 53 -22.67 -2.31 5.17
N ARG A 54 -23.20 -3.41 5.77
CA ARG A 54 -23.61 -4.63 5.03
C ARG A 54 -24.58 -4.32 3.88
N THR A 55 -25.59 -3.49 4.12
CA THR A 55 -26.56 -3.11 3.08
C THR A 55 -25.91 -2.42 1.90
N ALA A 56 -24.96 -1.49 2.12
CA ALA A 56 -24.25 -0.80 1.05
C ALA A 56 -23.43 -1.76 0.18
N VAL A 57 -22.77 -2.74 0.81
CA VAL A 57 -22.01 -3.76 0.07
C VAL A 57 -22.96 -4.63 -0.77
N LEU A 58 -24.08 -5.05 -0.22
CA LEU A 58 -25.06 -5.86 -0.94
C LEU A 58 -25.73 -5.10 -2.10
N GLU A 59 -26.11 -3.82 -1.89
CA GLU A 59 -26.64 -2.95 -2.94
C GLU A 59 -25.66 -2.77 -4.11
N ALA A 60 -24.35 -2.72 -3.81
CA ALA A 60 -23.31 -2.64 -4.82
C ALA A 60 -22.94 -4.00 -5.46
N GLY A 61 -23.58 -5.10 -5.08
CA GLY A 61 -23.39 -6.45 -5.64
C GLY A 61 -22.34 -7.30 -4.93
N GLY A 62 -22.00 -7.02 -3.66
CA GLY A 62 -21.07 -7.83 -2.85
C GLY A 62 -19.60 -7.69 -3.26
N PHE A 63 -18.74 -8.59 -2.82
CA PHE A 63 -17.34 -8.67 -3.27
C PHE A 63 -17.24 -9.32 -4.65
N ARG A 64 -16.40 -8.75 -5.51
CA ARG A 64 -16.19 -9.27 -6.85
C ARG A 64 -15.21 -10.45 -6.83
N VAL A 65 -15.62 -11.58 -7.38
CA VAL A 65 -14.76 -12.74 -7.59
C VAL A 65 -13.90 -12.52 -8.85
N GLY A 66 -12.67 -13.06 -8.87
CA GLY A 66 -11.79 -13.02 -10.03
C GLY A 66 -10.93 -11.75 -10.17
N THR A 67 -10.83 -10.94 -9.12
CA THR A 67 -9.82 -9.88 -8.98
C THR A 67 -8.88 -10.18 -7.83
N VAL A 68 -7.63 -9.70 -7.92
CA VAL A 68 -6.63 -9.87 -6.84
C VAL A 68 -6.59 -8.70 -5.85
N ALA A 69 -7.43 -7.68 -6.06
CA ALA A 69 -7.61 -6.52 -5.18
C ALA A 69 -9.11 -6.25 -4.98
N GLU A 70 -9.78 -7.22 -4.39
CA GLU A 70 -11.21 -7.20 -4.10
C GLU A 70 -11.61 -6.05 -3.17
N ASP A 71 -10.70 -5.63 -2.29
CA ASP A 71 -10.85 -4.54 -1.35
C ASP A 71 -10.88 -3.17 -2.07
N MET A 72 -9.91 -2.90 -2.93
CA MET A 72 -9.88 -1.69 -3.74
C MET A 72 -11.05 -1.65 -4.74
N GLU A 73 -11.33 -2.76 -5.43
CA GLU A 73 -12.42 -2.84 -6.39
C GLU A 73 -13.77 -2.53 -5.75
N LEU A 74 -14.04 -3.09 -4.57
CA LEU A 74 -15.26 -2.82 -3.83
C LEU A 74 -15.40 -1.33 -3.50
N VAL A 75 -14.33 -0.68 -3.02
CA VAL A 75 -14.36 0.75 -2.69
C VAL A 75 -14.66 1.60 -3.92
N VAL A 76 -13.98 1.35 -5.03
CA VAL A 76 -14.21 2.09 -6.29
C VAL A 76 -15.64 1.86 -6.78
N ARG A 77 -16.15 0.65 -6.69
CA ARG A 77 -17.51 0.30 -7.09
C ARG A 77 -18.57 0.92 -6.17
N LEU A 78 -18.34 0.98 -4.86
CA LEU A 78 -19.22 1.71 -3.92
C LEU A 78 -19.32 3.19 -4.29
N HIS A 79 -18.19 3.85 -4.54
CA HIS A 79 -18.19 5.23 -5.04
C HIS A 79 -19.00 5.38 -6.32
N LYS A 80 -18.75 4.52 -7.30
CA LYS A 80 -19.45 4.52 -8.59
C LYS A 80 -20.93 4.30 -8.45
N HIS A 81 -21.35 3.36 -7.60
CA HIS A 81 -22.73 2.99 -7.36
C HIS A 81 -23.50 4.16 -6.76
N PHE A 82 -23.04 4.73 -5.64
CA PHE A 82 -23.75 5.80 -4.93
C PHE A 82 -23.76 7.12 -5.73
N LEU A 83 -22.68 7.44 -6.45
CA LEU A 83 -22.66 8.61 -7.32
C LEU A 83 -23.66 8.49 -8.49
N ARG A 84 -23.82 7.31 -9.06
CA ARG A 84 -24.80 7.07 -10.13
C ARG A 84 -26.24 7.23 -9.65
N GLN A 85 -26.50 6.88 -8.41
CA GLN A 85 -27.83 7.00 -7.79
C GLN A 85 -28.09 8.39 -7.19
N GLY A 86 -27.09 9.26 -7.12
CA GLY A 86 -27.20 10.56 -6.43
C GLY A 86 -27.38 10.46 -4.91
N LYS A 87 -27.16 9.26 -4.33
CA LYS A 87 -27.33 9.01 -2.89
C LYS A 87 -26.14 9.55 -2.10
N PRO A 88 -26.34 10.13 -0.92
CA PRO A 88 -25.26 10.52 -0.02
C PRO A 88 -24.56 9.28 0.54
N TYR A 89 -23.24 9.31 0.57
CA TYR A 89 -22.39 8.28 1.16
C TYR A 89 -21.11 8.88 1.69
N ASN A 90 -20.38 8.12 2.52
CA ASN A 90 -19.12 8.55 3.08
C ASN A 90 -18.18 7.36 3.24
N ILE A 91 -16.96 7.47 2.67
CA ILE A 91 -15.87 6.52 2.84
C ILE A 91 -14.74 7.29 3.49
N ARG A 92 -14.29 6.86 4.67
CA ARG A 92 -13.28 7.55 5.46
C ARG A 92 -12.16 6.62 5.85
N PHE A 93 -10.98 7.21 6.01
CA PHE A 93 -9.84 6.60 6.63
C PHE A 93 -9.71 7.12 8.06
N THR A 94 -9.45 6.21 9.01
CA THR A 94 -9.13 6.55 10.40
C THR A 94 -7.63 6.34 10.60
N PRO A 95 -6.88 7.36 11.05
CA PRO A 95 -5.44 7.26 11.24
C PRO A 95 -5.04 6.42 12.46
N ASP A 96 -5.97 6.15 13.37
CA ASP A 96 -5.72 5.35 14.56
C ASP A 96 -5.32 3.91 14.20
N PRO A 97 -4.38 3.29 14.92
CA PRO A 97 -3.94 1.93 14.66
C PRO A 97 -5.00 0.90 15.12
N ILE A 98 -5.86 0.49 14.20
CA ILE A 98 -6.93 -0.48 14.49
C ILE A 98 -6.46 -1.92 14.25
N CYS A 99 -5.55 -2.13 13.30
CA CYS A 99 -5.10 -3.46 12.91
C CYS A 99 -3.58 -3.48 12.75
N TRP A 100 -2.95 -4.53 13.28
CA TRP A 100 -1.52 -4.78 13.13
C TRP A 100 -1.31 -5.96 12.20
N SER A 101 -0.45 -5.81 11.23
CA SER A 101 -0.17 -6.82 10.22
C SER A 101 1.32 -7.07 10.08
N GLU A 102 1.68 -8.33 9.86
CA GLU A 102 3.04 -8.74 9.57
C GLU A 102 3.43 -8.30 8.15
N VAL A 103 4.62 -7.71 8.01
CA VAL A 103 5.19 -7.35 6.72
C VAL A 103 6.15 -8.44 6.21
N PRO A 104 6.32 -8.60 4.90
CA PRO A 104 7.30 -9.52 4.32
C PRO A 104 8.71 -9.31 4.87
N SER A 105 9.31 -10.38 5.37
CA SER A 105 10.66 -10.38 5.94
C SER A 105 11.75 -10.86 4.97
N ASP A 106 11.37 -11.23 3.74
CA ASP A 106 12.25 -11.65 2.64
C ASP A 106 11.81 -11.04 1.31
N LEU A 107 12.77 -10.88 0.39
CA LEU A 107 12.54 -10.26 -0.91
C LEU A 107 11.58 -11.05 -1.80
N GLY A 108 11.59 -12.39 -1.72
CA GLY A 108 10.72 -13.24 -2.52
C GLY A 108 9.23 -13.05 -2.18
N THR A 109 8.92 -12.97 -0.88
CA THR A 109 7.55 -12.69 -0.41
C THR A 109 7.14 -11.26 -0.71
N LEU A 110 8.05 -10.28 -0.52
CA LEU A 110 7.81 -8.89 -0.89
C LEU A 110 7.50 -8.75 -2.38
N ARG A 111 8.32 -9.37 -3.25
CA ARG A 111 8.11 -9.42 -4.69
C ARG A 111 6.70 -9.89 -5.06
N ARG A 112 6.28 -11.05 -4.54
CA ARG A 112 4.94 -11.60 -4.80
C ARG A 112 3.83 -10.67 -4.34
N GLN A 113 4.00 -10.06 -3.17
CA GLN A 113 3.03 -9.11 -2.62
C GLN A 113 2.90 -7.86 -3.50
N ARG A 114 4.02 -7.22 -3.88
CA ARG A 114 4.03 -6.00 -4.70
C ARG A 114 3.52 -6.26 -6.12
N ASN A 115 3.91 -7.38 -6.70
CA ASN A 115 3.41 -7.80 -8.00
C ASN A 115 1.87 -7.95 -7.96
N ARG A 116 1.34 -8.64 -6.95
CA ARG A 116 -0.10 -8.79 -6.78
C ARG A 116 -0.81 -7.45 -6.61
N TRP A 117 -0.32 -6.58 -5.73
CA TRP A 117 -0.94 -5.28 -5.49
C TRP A 117 -0.98 -4.42 -6.74
N HIS A 118 0.11 -4.40 -7.48
CA HIS A 118 0.17 -3.59 -8.70
C HIS A 118 -0.73 -4.13 -9.81
N ARG A 119 -0.81 -5.46 -9.97
CA ARG A 119 -1.79 -6.08 -10.87
C ARG A 119 -3.22 -5.77 -10.46
N GLY A 120 -3.53 -5.85 -9.17
CA GLY A 120 -4.84 -5.52 -8.65
C GLY A 120 -5.23 -4.05 -8.89
N LEU A 121 -4.26 -3.13 -8.78
CA LEU A 121 -4.46 -1.74 -9.16
C LEU A 121 -4.88 -1.62 -10.63
N TRP A 122 -4.12 -2.24 -11.54
CA TRP A 122 -4.43 -2.25 -12.98
C TRP A 122 -5.79 -2.89 -13.26
N GLU A 123 -6.08 -4.05 -12.68
CA GLU A 123 -7.37 -4.74 -12.84
C GLU A 123 -8.54 -3.82 -12.43
N THR A 124 -8.43 -3.19 -11.26
CA THR A 124 -9.48 -2.29 -10.75
C THR A 124 -9.66 -1.08 -11.65
N LEU A 125 -8.57 -0.43 -12.04
CA LEU A 125 -8.64 0.74 -12.93
C LEU A 125 -9.23 0.38 -14.29
N TRP A 126 -8.90 -0.79 -14.84
CA TRP A 126 -9.43 -1.26 -16.11
C TRP A 126 -10.92 -1.60 -16.04
N ILE A 127 -11.36 -2.25 -14.95
CA ILE A 127 -12.77 -2.55 -14.69
C ILE A 127 -13.61 -1.27 -14.63
N HIS A 128 -13.05 -0.22 -14.07
CA HIS A 128 -13.73 1.06 -13.87
C HIS A 128 -13.23 2.19 -14.79
N LYS A 129 -12.68 1.85 -15.95
CA LYS A 129 -12.13 2.82 -16.92
C LYS A 129 -13.12 3.88 -17.41
N ASP A 130 -14.42 3.58 -17.36
CA ASP A 130 -15.49 4.53 -17.66
C ASP A 130 -15.59 5.70 -16.68
N MET A 131 -14.89 5.62 -15.55
CA MET A 131 -14.78 6.74 -14.61
C MET A 131 -13.67 7.72 -15.00
N LEU A 132 -12.70 7.32 -15.85
CA LEU A 132 -11.56 8.14 -16.23
C LEU A 132 -12.02 9.40 -16.99
N PHE A 133 -11.64 10.56 -16.49
CA PHE A 133 -12.02 11.90 -17.00
C PHE A 133 -13.53 12.12 -17.14
N ASN A 134 -14.35 11.34 -16.42
CA ASN A 134 -15.80 11.44 -16.51
C ASN A 134 -16.36 12.35 -15.40
N PRO A 135 -16.93 13.54 -15.75
CA PRO A 135 -17.43 14.51 -14.79
C PRO A 135 -18.64 14.01 -13.99
N ARG A 136 -19.34 12.97 -14.47
CA ARG A 136 -20.44 12.32 -13.72
C ARG A 136 -19.97 11.81 -12.35
N TYR A 137 -18.71 11.42 -12.24
CA TYR A 137 -18.10 10.94 -10.99
C TYR A 137 -17.38 12.05 -10.22
N ARG A 138 -17.61 13.32 -10.59
CA ARG A 138 -17.08 14.50 -9.90
C ARG A 138 -15.56 14.39 -9.69
N ARG A 139 -15.08 14.67 -8.45
CA ARG A 139 -13.64 14.61 -8.10
C ARG A 139 -13.01 13.23 -8.32
N LEU A 140 -13.78 12.15 -8.14
CA LEU A 140 -13.27 10.80 -8.41
C LEU A 140 -12.90 10.62 -9.87
N GLY A 141 -13.79 10.96 -10.80
CA GLY A 141 -13.54 10.82 -12.23
C GLY A 141 -12.53 11.81 -12.78
N LEU A 142 -12.49 13.04 -12.26
CA LEU A 142 -11.64 14.10 -12.80
C LEU A 142 -10.26 14.19 -12.15
N VAL A 143 -10.10 13.70 -10.92
CA VAL A 143 -8.85 13.84 -10.18
C VAL A 143 -8.32 12.48 -9.69
N ALA A 144 -9.08 11.74 -8.87
CA ALA A 144 -8.54 10.55 -8.23
C ALA A 144 -8.25 9.42 -9.25
N VAL A 145 -9.21 9.06 -10.08
CA VAL A 145 -8.99 8.00 -11.09
C VAL A 145 -7.87 8.36 -12.06
N PRO A 146 -7.81 9.57 -12.66
CA PRO A 146 -6.64 10.00 -13.46
C PRO A 146 -5.32 9.92 -12.69
N TYR A 147 -5.28 10.38 -11.43
CA TYR A 147 -4.08 10.28 -10.59
C TYR A 147 -3.61 8.83 -10.46
N PHE A 148 -4.50 7.89 -10.13
CA PHE A 148 -4.14 6.49 -10.00
C PHE A 148 -3.71 5.85 -11.33
N TRP A 149 -4.27 6.27 -12.46
CA TRP A 149 -3.82 5.85 -13.78
C TRP A 149 -2.40 6.33 -14.10
N PHE A 150 -2.17 7.64 -14.01
CA PHE A 150 -0.94 8.25 -14.51
C PHE A 150 0.20 8.25 -13.50
N PHE A 151 -0.10 8.47 -12.21
CA PHE A 151 0.93 8.64 -11.18
C PHE A 151 1.11 7.41 -10.26
N GLU A 152 0.22 6.44 -10.31
CA GLU A 152 0.39 5.18 -9.56
C GLU A 152 0.61 3.98 -10.48
N ALA A 153 -0.24 3.77 -11.49
CA ALA A 153 -0.15 2.60 -12.34
C ALA A 153 0.96 2.71 -13.38
N LEU A 154 1.12 3.89 -14.03
CA LEU A 154 2.16 4.13 -15.03
C LEU A 154 3.50 4.58 -14.45
N ALA A 155 3.55 5.09 -13.21
CA ALA A 155 4.79 5.60 -12.61
C ALA A 155 6.00 4.66 -12.72
N PRO A 156 5.90 3.34 -12.47
CA PRO A 156 7.04 2.45 -12.60
C PRO A 156 7.59 2.36 -14.02
N LEU A 157 6.72 2.42 -15.03
CA LEU A 157 7.14 2.43 -16.44
C LEU A 157 7.88 3.72 -16.78
N VAL A 158 7.39 4.86 -16.31
CA VAL A 158 8.05 6.16 -16.51
C VAL A 158 9.42 6.17 -15.83
N GLU A 159 9.52 5.65 -14.61
CA GLU A 159 10.77 5.57 -13.85
C GLU A 159 11.81 4.69 -14.58
N ILE A 160 11.44 3.48 -14.99
CA ILE A 160 12.33 2.58 -15.71
C ILE A 160 12.70 3.14 -17.08
N SER A 161 11.74 3.74 -17.81
CA SER A 161 12.04 4.42 -19.08
C SER A 161 13.01 5.56 -18.89
N GLY A 162 12.90 6.33 -17.80
CA GLY A 162 13.85 7.38 -17.45
C GLY A 162 15.27 6.84 -17.28
N TYR A 163 15.45 5.73 -16.55
CA TYR A 163 16.76 5.09 -16.39
C TYR A 163 17.35 4.62 -17.74
N LEU A 164 16.51 4.01 -18.59
CA LEU A 164 16.93 3.54 -19.92
C LEU A 164 17.29 4.71 -20.85
N LEU A 165 16.52 5.80 -20.84
CA LEU A 165 16.79 6.98 -21.67
C LEU A 165 18.09 7.69 -21.25
N VAL A 166 18.35 7.81 -19.94
CA VAL A 166 19.61 8.37 -19.44
C VAL A 166 20.80 7.51 -19.89
N ALA A 167 20.71 6.18 -19.71
CA ALA A 167 21.73 5.26 -20.16
C ALA A 167 21.96 5.36 -21.69
N ALA A 168 20.90 5.28 -22.48
CA ALA A 168 20.97 5.39 -23.93
C ALA A 168 21.55 6.74 -24.39
N GLY A 169 21.18 7.84 -23.74
CA GLY A 169 21.70 9.18 -24.05
C GLY A 169 23.20 9.32 -23.80
N ILE A 170 23.72 8.65 -22.75
CA ILE A 170 25.16 8.58 -22.49
C ILE A 170 25.86 7.75 -23.57
N PHE A 171 25.36 6.54 -23.88
CA PHE A 171 25.98 5.66 -24.88
C PHE A 171 25.94 6.23 -26.29
N ALA A 172 24.89 6.96 -26.65
CA ALA A 172 24.74 7.63 -27.94
C ALA A 172 25.49 8.96 -28.04
N GLY A 173 26.13 9.43 -26.95
CA GLY A 173 26.87 10.68 -26.92
C GLY A 173 26.01 11.96 -26.86
N PHE A 174 24.69 11.84 -26.74
CA PHE A 174 23.79 12.99 -26.62
C PHE A 174 23.79 13.61 -25.22
N LEU A 175 24.11 12.83 -24.20
CA LEU A 175 24.09 13.27 -22.81
C LEU A 175 25.50 13.18 -22.21
N SER A 176 26.03 14.32 -21.77
CA SER A 176 27.29 14.34 -21.03
C SER A 176 27.17 13.52 -19.73
N PRO A 177 28.11 12.58 -19.45
CA PRO A 177 28.09 11.81 -18.22
C PRO A 177 28.05 12.67 -16.94
N ARG A 178 28.73 13.81 -16.95
CA ARG A 178 28.73 14.76 -15.83
C ARG A 178 27.36 15.32 -15.56
N PHE A 179 26.66 15.72 -16.62
CA PHE A 179 25.29 16.24 -16.50
C PHE A 179 24.30 15.16 -16.06
N ALA A 180 24.42 13.94 -16.59
CA ALA A 180 23.63 12.80 -16.20
C ALA A 180 23.79 12.47 -14.70
N ILE A 181 25.04 12.43 -14.21
CA ILE A 181 25.32 12.21 -12.78
C ILE A 181 24.69 13.30 -11.92
N LEU A 182 24.90 14.57 -12.30
CA LEU A 182 24.31 15.70 -11.56
C LEU A 182 22.78 15.60 -11.50
N PHE A 183 22.14 15.30 -12.63
CA PHE A 183 20.69 15.12 -12.69
C PHE A 183 20.20 13.98 -11.78
N VAL A 184 20.85 12.81 -11.84
CA VAL A 184 20.49 11.66 -10.98
C VAL A 184 20.71 12.00 -9.52
N VAL A 185 21.81 12.64 -9.16
CA VAL A 185 22.09 13.06 -7.79
C VAL A 185 21.00 14.02 -7.28
N LEU A 186 20.64 15.02 -8.06
CA LEU A 186 19.58 15.96 -7.68
C LEU A 186 18.22 15.29 -7.55
N ALA A 187 17.87 14.37 -8.46
CA ALA A 187 16.62 13.61 -8.40
C ALA A 187 16.56 12.74 -7.13
N VAL A 188 17.66 12.06 -6.79
CA VAL A 188 17.78 11.25 -5.58
C VAL A 188 17.68 12.13 -4.32
N LEU A 189 18.41 13.24 -4.27
CA LEU A 189 18.37 14.18 -3.14
C LEU A 189 16.96 14.77 -2.94
N TYR A 190 16.28 15.15 -4.02
CA TYR A 190 14.90 15.61 -3.94
C TYR A 190 13.96 14.53 -3.39
N GLY A 191 14.07 13.31 -3.89
CA GLY A 191 13.29 12.18 -3.38
C GLY A 191 13.58 11.86 -1.92
N MET A 192 14.87 11.91 -1.52
CA MET A 192 15.28 11.75 -0.12
C MET A 192 14.67 12.83 0.77
N LEU A 193 14.73 14.10 0.36
CA LEU A 193 14.14 15.21 1.11
C LEU A 193 12.63 15.01 1.31
N ALA A 194 11.91 14.68 0.25
CA ALA A 194 10.47 14.41 0.32
C ALA A 194 10.16 13.23 1.27
N SER A 195 10.97 12.17 1.23
CA SER A 195 10.85 11.01 2.13
C SER A 195 11.13 11.39 3.59
N GLN A 196 12.15 12.20 3.84
CA GLN A 196 12.49 12.68 5.18
C GLN A 196 11.39 13.58 5.76
N LEU A 197 10.83 14.49 4.97
CA LEU A 197 9.71 15.31 5.40
C LEU A 197 8.50 14.45 5.79
N ALA A 198 8.13 13.48 4.96
CA ALA A 198 7.02 12.59 5.26
C ALA A 198 7.27 11.71 6.49
N ALA A 199 8.47 11.14 6.63
CA ALA A 199 8.87 10.35 7.80
C ALA A 199 8.93 11.21 9.07
N GLY A 200 9.41 12.45 8.96
CA GLY A 200 9.44 13.42 10.05
C GLY A 200 8.03 13.75 10.54
N ILE A 201 7.14 14.14 9.62
CA ILE A 201 5.73 14.46 9.96
C ILE A 201 5.09 13.29 10.71
N GLU A 202 5.24 12.05 10.20
CA GLU A 202 4.68 10.91 10.90
C GLU A 202 5.32 10.68 12.27
N THR A 203 6.64 10.69 12.34
CA THR A 203 7.39 10.42 13.57
C THR A 203 7.05 11.41 14.69
N PHE A 204 6.81 12.69 14.34
CA PHE A 204 6.47 13.73 15.31
C PHE A 204 4.97 13.82 15.62
N LEU A 205 4.09 13.51 14.65
CA LEU A 205 2.64 13.63 14.86
C LEU A 205 1.99 12.36 15.41
N SER A 206 2.51 11.17 15.07
CA SER A 206 1.81 9.92 15.40
C SER A 206 2.15 9.32 16.77
N ASN A 207 3.23 9.76 17.42
CA ASN A 207 3.74 9.20 18.70
C ASN A 207 3.81 7.65 18.76
N ARG A 208 3.78 6.97 17.60
CA ARG A 208 3.78 5.49 17.53
C ARG A 208 5.05 4.85 18.06
N TYR A 209 6.17 5.54 17.85
CA TYR A 209 7.49 5.09 18.31
C TYR A 209 8.02 6.08 19.35
N PRO A 210 7.76 5.85 20.64
CA PRO A 210 8.12 6.80 21.70
C PRO A 210 9.64 6.94 21.87
N ARG A 211 10.41 5.90 21.51
CA ARG A 211 11.87 5.88 21.70
C ARG A 211 12.58 6.70 20.64
N LEU A 212 13.41 7.64 21.06
CA LEU A 212 14.23 8.46 20.15
C LEU A 212 15.10 7.62 19.21
N ARG A 213 15.67 6.53 19.72
CA ARG A 213 16.45 5.57 18.92
C ARG A 213 15.65 5.04 17.74
N ASP A 214 14.39 4.67 17.93
CA ASP A 214 13.53 4.11 16.88
C ASP A 214 13.21 5.17 15.83
N ARG A 215 12.98 6.41 16.24
CA ARG A 215 12.78 7.55 15.35
C ARG A 215 14.01 7.83 14.47
N VAL A 216 15.19 7.85 15.08
CA VAL A 216 16.47 8.05 14.36
C VAL A 216 16.70 6.92 13.34
N ILE A 217 16.42 5.66 13.71
CA ILE A 217 16.57 4.53 12.80
C ILE A 217 15.58 4.63 11.62
N LEU A 218 14.35 5.10 11.84
CA LEU A 218 13.39 5.32 10.74
C LEU A 218 13.84 6.45 9.81
N LEU A 219 14.39 7.53 10.33
CA LEU A 219 14.97 8.60 9.51
C LEU A 219 16.16 8.11 8.69
N LEU A 220 17.05 7.29 9.28
CA LEU A 220 18.13 6.63 8.53
C LEU A 220 17.59 5.68 7.46
N ALA A 221 16.55 4.92 7.77
CA ALA A 221 15.91 4.05 6.78
C ALA A 221 15.33 4.85 5.60
N ALA A 222 14.82 6.06 5.83
CA ALA A 222 14.31 6.95 4.78
C ALA A 222 15.41 7.44 3.81
N PHE A 223 16.68 7.46 4.23
CA PHE A 223 17.81 7.66 3.32
C PHE A 223 18.17 6.38 2.56
N LEU A 224 18.27 5.27 3.29
CA LEU A 224 18.75 4.01 2.74
C LEU A 224 17.77 3.36 1.75
N GLU A 225 16.48 3.66 1.83
CA GLU A 225 15.49 3.11 0.88
C GLU A 225 15.77 3.51 -0.57
N PHE A 226 16.49 4.61 -0.82
CA PHE A 226 16.89 5.05 -2.15
C PHE A 226 18.04 4.22 -2.74
N VAL A 227 18.71 3.41 -1.93
CA VAL A 227 19.79 2.53 -2.37
C VAL A 227 19.22 1.11 -2.53
N GLY A 228 18.73 0.81 -3.72
CA GLY A 228 18.29 -0.53 -4.12
C GLY A 228 16.81 -0.86 -3.83
N TYR A 229 16.24 -0.47 -2.68
CA TYR A 229 14.86 -0.86 -2.33
C TYR A 229 13.82 -0.24 -3.28
N ARG A 230 13.90 1.05 -3.57
CA ARG A 230 12.96 1.73 -4.48
C ARG A 230 13.10 1.21 -5.91
N GLN A 231 14.32 1.01 -6.39
CA GLN A 231 14.59 0.43 -7.71
C GLN A 231 14.03 -1.00 -7.82
N PHE A 232 14.21 -1.81 -6.78
CA PHE A 232 13.61 -3.13 -6.72
C PHE A 232 12.08 -3.07 -6.84
N LEU A 233 11.42 -2.14 -6.12
CA LEU A 233 9.97 -1.97 -6.22
C LEU A 233 9.54 -1.48 -7.61
N ALA A 234 10.26 -0.56 -8.23
CA ALA A 234 9.97 -0.06 -9.58
C ALA A 234 10.05 -1.19 -10.61
N ILE A 235 11.09 -2.04 -10.55
CA ILE A 235 11.24 -3.21 -11.42
C ILE A 235 10.07 -4.18 -11.21
N GLU A 236 9.74 -4.54 -9.98
CA GLU A 236 8.68 -5.50 -9.70
C GLU A 236 7.30 -5.00 -10.11
N ARG A 237 7.03 -3.71 -9.95
CA ARG A 237 5.78 -3.08 -10.40
C ARG A 237 5.72 -3.00 -11.93
N THR A 238 6.86 -2.77 -12.60
CA THR A 238 6.96 -2.82 -14.07
C THR A 238 6.69 -4.23 -14.59
N VAL A 239 7.32 -5.24 -14.00
CA VAL A 239 7.07 -6.66 -14.32
C VAL A 239 5.59 -7.00 -14.09
N ALA A 240 4.99 -6.51 -13.01
CA ALA A 240 3.58 -6.71 -12.73
C ALA A 240 2.69 -6.09 -13.83
N THR A 241 3.00 -4.89 -14.30
CA THR A 241 2.27 -4.23 -15.41
C THR A 241 2.28 -5.08 -16.67
N VAL A 242 3.43 -5.62 -17.05
CA VAL A 242 3.56 -6.51 -18.22
C VAL A 242 2.78 -7.82 -18.02
N GLN A 243 2.67 -8.30 -16.79
CA GLN A 243 1.96 -9.54 -16.45
C GLN A 243 0.44 -9.40 -16.37
N VAL A 244 -0.11 -8.19 -16.31
CA VAL A 244 -1.57 -7.96 -16.18
C VAL A 244 -2.40 -8.72 -17.24
N PRO A 245 -2.06 -8.73 -18.54
CA PRO A 245 -2.86 -9.47 -19.53
C PRO A 245 -2.85 -10.98 -19.32
N PHE A 246 -1.77 -11.53 -18.73
CA PHE A 246 -1.51 -12.98 -18.69
C PHE A 246 -1.89 -13.64 -17.36
N LYS A 247 -1.95 -12.87 -16.25
CA LYS A 247 -2.11 -13.42 -14.89
C LYS A 247 -3.31 -12.80 -14.15
N ARG A 248 -4.44 -12.64 -14.81
CA ARG A 248 -5.65 -12.09 -14.18
C ARG A 248 -6.18 -13.03 -13.07
N GLY A 249 -6.57 -12.44 -11.93
CA GLY A 249 -7.23 -13.17 -10.84
C GLY A 249 -6.38 -14.21 -10.10
N GLN A 250 -5.07 -14.35 -10.39
CA GLN A 250 -4.23 -15.37 -9.76
C GLN A 250 -3.64 -14.87 -8.44
N TRP A 251 -4.01 -15.52 -7.34
CA TRP A 251 -3.43 -15.34 -6.02
C TRP A 251 -2.14 -16.15 -5.88
N GLY A 252 -1.03 -15.53 -5.53
CA GLY A 252 0.21 -16.24 -5.21
C GLY A 252 0.22 -16.76 -3.76
N LYS A 253 0.97 -17.84 -3.48
CA LYS A 253 1.19 -18.33 -2.12
C LYS A 253 1.97 -17.30 -1.30
N MET A 254 1.45 -16.91 -0.13
CA MET A 254 2.09 -16.02 0.83
C MET A 254 2.52 -16.83 2.05
N HIS A 255 3.82 -16.89 2.32
CA HIS A 255 4.32 -17.46 3.56
C HIS A 255 4.23 -16.41 4.69
N ARG A 256 3.45 -16.73 5.73
CA ARG A 256 3.39 -15.96 6.97
C ARG A 256 4.19 -16.71 8.03
N LYS A 257 5.02 -16.01 8.79
CA LYS A 257 5.78 -16.60 9.90
C LYS A 257 4.96 -16.69 11.18
N GLY A 258 3.84 -15.99 11.23
CA GLY A 258 3.00 -15.83 12.40
C GLY A 258 3.60 -14.86 13.43
N ILE A 259 2.73 -14.20 14.18
CA ILE A 259 3.13 -13.45 15.36
C ILE A 259 3.38 -14.51 16.43
N ARG A 260 4.62 -14.68 16.87
CA ARG A 260 4.91 -15.53 18.04
C ARG A 260 4.29 -14.87 19.26
N SER A 261 3.10 -15.32 19.67
CA SER A 261 2.64 -15.12 21.04
C SER A 261 3.40 -16.13 21.91
N ASN A 262 3.91 -15.70 23.06
CA ASN A 262 4.41 -16.63 24.08
C ASN A 262 3.27 -17.46 24.72
N THR A 263 2.04 -17.14 24.41
CA THR A 263 0.85 -17.89 24.79
C THR A 263 0.56 -18.86 23.63
N GLN A 264 0.69 -20.13 23.85
CA GLN A 264 0.14 -21.15 22.96
C GLN A 264 -1.35 -20.82 22.77
N ALA A 265 -1.76 -20.63 21.52
CA ALA A 265 -3.19 -20.56 21.23
C ALA A 265 -3.82 -21.84 21.84
N PRO A 266 -4.97 -21.73 22.55
CA PRO A 266 -5.64 -22.90 23.09
C PRO A 266 -5.82 -23.91 21.97
N SER A 267 -5.51 -25.17 22.26
CA SER A 267 -5.67 -26.25 21.30
C SER A 267 -7.18 -26.41 20.97
N PRO A 268 -7.56 -26.98 19.84
CA PRO A 268 -8.97 -27.29 19.58
C PRO A 268 -9.63 -28.05 20.71
N ALA A 269 -8.87 -28.88 21.46
CA ALA A 269 -9.33 -29.59 22.64
C ALA A 269 -9.67 -28.65 23.82
N ASP A 270 -8.86 -27.62 24.05
CA ASP A 270 -9.10 -26.64 25.12
C ASP A 270 -10.37 -25.81 24.86
N LEU A 271 -10.71 -25.58 23.57
CA LEU A 271 -11.93 -24.87 23.17
C LEU A 271 -13.20 -25.77 23.24
N GLU A 272 -13.06 -27.09 23.18
CA GLU A 272 -14.16 -28.04 23.41
C GLU A 272 -14.48 -28.20 24.88
N GLU A 273 -13.48 -28.15 25.75
CA GLU A 273 -13.65 -28.24 27.20
C GLU A 273 -14.37 -27.00 27.76
N GLU A 274 -14.11 -25.80 27.21
CA GLU A 274 -14.77 -24.56 27.61
C GLU A 274 -16.23 -24.48 27.12
N ARG A 275 -16.63 -25.29 26.16
CA ARG A 275 -18.00 -25.41 25.62
C ARG A 275 -18.84 -26.51 26.28
N ALA A 276 -18.25 -27.32 27.12
CA ALA A 276 -19.00 -28.33 27.87
C ALA A 276 -19.91 -27.61 28.89
N PRO A 277 -21.24 -27.85 28.90
CA PRO A 277 -22.12 -27.24 29.88
C PRO A 277 -21.71 -27.74 31.27
N ALA A 278 -21.49 -26.79 32.19
CA ALA A 278 -21.29 -27.10 33.61
C ALA A 278 -22.43 -27.99 34.05
N GLY A 279 -22.08 -29.23 34.40
CA GLY A 279 -23.04 -30.24 34.77
C GLY A 279 -23.91 -29.80 35.94
N VAL A 280 -25.18 -30.07 35.79
CA VAL A 280 -26.26 -29.87 36.79
C VAL A 280 -25.98 -30.70 38.02
#